data_0ea420e6e33ae9cc378622fb2e4c6c2b
#
_entry.id   0ea420e6e33ae9cc378622fb2e4c6c2b
#
_cell.length_a   1.000
_cell.length_b   1.000
_cell.length_c   1.000
_cell.angle_alpha   90.00
_cell.angle_beta   90.00
_cell.angle_gamma   90.00
#
_symmetry.space_group_name_H-M   'P 1'
#
loop_
_entity.id
_entity.type
_entity.pdbx_description
1 polymer ?
#
loop_
_entity_poly.entity_id
_entity_poly.type
_entity_poly.pdbx_seq_one_letter_code
_entity_poly.pdbx_strand_id
1 'polypeptide(L)'
;MPERLQKVMAAAGVASRRASERLIQAGRVTVNGHQVTTLGTKVTLSDVITVDGKAIDQEKKVYYVFNKPRGVITAAKDDRNRRVVTDYFTAVKERVYPVGRLDYDTTGILIMTNDGTLANQLMHPRYGVNKTYVAKVLGVPTNAELERLRHGVRIDDRHPAKARVHVVNYDPDQQHAVVSMTIHEGRYHQVKRMLEAVGHPVVKLRRTAYGPLTDQGLAPGQYRPLTHRELQALKKNAH
;
A
#
# COMPACT_ATOMS: atom_id res chain seq x y z
N MET A 1 2.94 25.98 -4.22
CA MET A 1 3.28 25.98 -2.76
C MET A 1 4.65 25.38 -2.56
N PRO A 2 5.47 25.87 -1.62
CA PRO A 2 6.78 25.30 -1.35
C PRO A 2 6.66 23.87 -0.82
N GLU A 3 7.47 22.95 -1.34
CA GLU A 3 7.55 21.55 -0.92
C GLU A 3 8.95 21.23 -0.35
N ARG A 4 9.05 20.22 0.51
CA ARG A 4 10.35 19.79 1.05
C ARG A 4 11.23 19.23 -0.07
N LEU A 5 12.50 19.63 -0.14
CA LEU A 5 13.46 19.24 -1.17
C LEU A 5 13.53 17.71 -1.35
N GLN A 6 13.64 16.93 -0.26
CA GLN A 6 13.66 15.46 -0.34
C GLN A 6 12.35 14.86 -0.90
N LYS A 7 11.21 15.56 -0.79
CA LYS A 7 9.95 15.12 -1.40
C LYS A 7 9.98 15.32 -2.91
N VAL A 8 10.49 16.47 -3.36
CA VAL A 8 10.64 16.79 -4.79
C VAL A 8 11.62 15.84 -5.45
N MET A 9 12.79 15.60 -4.84
CA MET A 9 13.77 14.63 -5.33
C MET A 9 13.18 13.21 -5.44
N ALA A 10 12.37 12.80 -4.46
CA ALA A 10 11.73 11.48 -4.51
C ALA A 10 10.63 11.39 -5.58
N ALA A 11 9.93 12.49 -5.88
CA ALA A 11 8.93 12.57 -6.95
C ALA A 11 9.60 12.63 -8.34
N ALA A 12 10.83 13.11 -8.42
CA ALA A 12 11.67 13.09 -9.61
C ALA A 12 12.43 11.75 -9.81
N GLY A 13 12.12 10.72 -9.03
CA GLY A 13 12.72 9.39 -9.20
C GLY A 13 14.15 9.24 -8.70
N VAL A 14 14.79 10.31 -8.21
CA VAL A 14 16.22 10.31 -7.78
C VAL A 14 16.49 9.22 -6.75
N ALA A 15 15.71 9.22 -5.64
CA ALA A 15 15.88 8.26 -4.55
C ALA A 15 14.63 8.23 -3.65
N SER A 16 14.60 7.37 -2.63
CA SER A 16 13.59 7.48 -1.57
C SER A 16 13.76 8.77 -0.78
N ARG A 17 12.73 9.28 -0.10
CA ARG A 17 12.83 10.50 0.72
C ARG A 17 14.00 10.45 1.72
N ARG A 18 14.18 9.33 2.43
CA ARG A 18 15.31 9.12 3.36
C ARG A 18 16.66 9.05 2.64
N ALA A 19 16.74 8.45 1.46
CA ALA A 19 17.97 8.44 0.68
C ALA A 19 18.27 9.83 0.09
N SER A 20 17.24 10.58 -0.30
CA SER A 20 17.40 11.99 -0.71
C SER A 20 17.91 12.87 0.44
N GLU A 21 17.43 12.65 1.67
CA GLU A 21 17.96 13.32 2.86
C GLU A 21 19.47 13.06 3.05
N ARG A 22 19.91 11.81 2.85
CA ARG A 22 21.36 11.49 2.90
C ARG A 22 22.15 12.18 1.78
N LEU A 23 21.60 12.29 0.57
CA LEU A 23 22.24 13.03 -0.53
C LEU A 23 22.36 14.52 -0.22
N ILE A 24 21.34 15.12 0.38
CA ILE A 24 21.34 16.52 0.82
C ILE A 24 22.45 16.72 1.88
N GLN A 25 22.46 15.92 2.93
CA GLN A 25 23.47 16.01 4.00
C GLN A 25 24.90 15.79 3.50
N ALA A 26 25.08 14.95 2.47
CA ALA A 26 26.37 14.71 1.83
C ALA A 26 26.81 15.85 0.89
N GLY A 27 26.05 16.95 0.77
CA GLY A 27 26.36 18.07 -0.08
C GLY A 27 26.30 17.81 -1.58
N ARG A 28 25.58 16.74 -2.00
CA ARG A 28 25.47 16.32 -3.41
C ARG A 28 24.31 17.00 -4.16
N VAL A 29 23.60 17.94 -3.49
CA VAL A 29 22.41 18.59 -4.03
C VAL A 29 22.63 20.09 -4.08
N THR A 30 22.27 20.71 -5.20
CA THR A 30 22.18 22.16 -5.32
C THR A 30 20.78 22.64 -5.64
N VAL A 31 20.43 23.83 -5.21
CA VAL A 31 19.20 24.53 -5.57
C VAL A 31 19.61 25.91 -6.12
N ASN A 32 19.27 26.21 -7.37
CA ASN A 32 19.65 27.43 -8.07
C ASN A 32 21.18 27.69 -8.05
N GLY A 33 21.97 26.61 -8.19
CA GLY A 33 23.43 26.65 -8.17
C GLY A 33 24.05 26.67 -6.78
N HIS A 34 23.30 26.84 -5.69
CA HIS A 34 23.80 26.86 -4.32
C HIS A 34 23.71 25.49 -3.66
N GLN A 35 24.79 25.01 -3.07
CA GLN A 35 24.81 23.74 -2.34
C GLN A 35 23.89 23.79 -1.13
N VAL A 36 23.08 22.74 -0.95
CA VAL A 36 22.13 22.59 0.17
C VAL A 36 22.48 21.35 0.98
N THR A 37 22.72 21.52 2.29
CA THR A 37 23.01 20.44 3.25
C THR A 37 21.97 20.36 4.37
N THR A 38 21.12 21.40 4.51
CA THR A 38 20.14 21.51 5.59
C THR A 38 18.89 20.72 5.28
N LEU A 39 18.53 19.81 6.18
CA LEU A 39 17.27 19.06 6.09
C LEU A 39 16.07 19.98 6.31
N GLY A 40 14.96 19.66 5.64
CA GLY A 40 13.74 20.46 5.73
C GLY A 40 13.69 21.65 4.77
N THR A 41 14.74 21.94 4.02
CA THR A 41 14.75 22.95 2.97
C THR A 41 13.54 22.79 2.06
N LYS A 42 12.88 23.91 1.76
CA LYS A 42 11.69 23.96 0.90
C LYS A 42 12.08 24.58 -0.44
N VAL A 43 11.50 24.01 -1.50
CA VAL A 43 11.69 24.45 -2.89
C VAL A 43 10.35 24.63 -3.59
N THR A 44 10.32 25.37 -4.66
CA THR A 44 9.16 25.63 -5.51
C THR A 44 9.36 24.99 -6.89
N LEU A 45 8.36 25.05 -7.75
CA LEU A 45 8.44 24.52 -9.12
C LEU A 45 9.37 25.34 -10.02
N SER A 46 9.71 26.57 -9.64
CA SER A 46 10.63 27.44 -10.38
C SER A 46 12.11 27.20 -10.01
N ASP A 47 12.38 26.45 -8.93
CA ASP A 47 13.75 26.21 -8.50
C ASP A 47 14.40 25.12 -9.35
N VAL A 48 15.62 25.38 -9.82
CA VAL A 48 16.45 24.40 -10.52
C VAL A 48 17.21 23.57 -9.49
N ILE A 49 16.90 22.28 -9.45
CA ILE A 49 17.53 21.33 -8.51
C ILE A 49 18.49 20.45 -9.29
N THR A 50 19.73 20.32 -8.81
CA THR A 50 20.67 19.35 -9.36
C THR A 50 21.13 18.35 -8.32
N VAL A 51 21.44 17.15 -8.76
CA VAL A 51 22.08 16.09 -7.95
C VAL A 51 23.31 15.63 -8.70
N ASP A 52 24.48 15.71 -8.06
CA ASP A 52 25.77 15.43 -8.70
C ASP A 52 25.98 16.20 -10.01
N GLY A 53 25.54 17.45 -10.05
CA GLY A 53 25.62 18.32 -11.22
C GLY A 53 24.59 18.08 -12.30
N LYS A 54 23.71 17.08 -12.18
CA LYS A 54 22.65 16.78 -13.16
C LYS A 54 21.33 17.35 -12.69
N ALA A 55 20.67 18.15 -13.53
CA ALA A 55 19.32 18.65 -13.24
C ALA A 55 18.33 17.48 -13.14
N ILE A 56 17.39 17.60 -12.19
CA ILE A 56 16.34 16.62 -12.01
C ILE A 56 15.03 17.13 -12.61
N ASP A 57 14.34 16.27 -13.37
CA ASP A 57 13.02 16.54 -13.91
C ASP A 57 11.95 15.73 -13.19
N GLN A 58 10.71 16.21 -13.22
CA GLN A 58 9.61 15.45 -12.65
C GLN A 58 9.31 14.21 -13.50
N GLU A 59 9.34 13.04 -12.86
CA GLU A 59 8.87 11.82 -13.52
C GLU A 59 7.38 11.89 -13.87
N LYS A 60 7.02 11.29 -15.00
CA LYS A 60 5.62 11.03 -15.34
C LYS A 60 4.98 10.19 -14.24
N LYS A 61 3.81 10.59 -13.76
CA LYS A 61 3.06 9.79 -12.78
C LYS A 61 2.49 8.54 -13.42
N VAL A 62 2.76 7.40 -12.80
CA VAL A 62 2.31 6.08 -13.24
C VAL A 62 1.57 5.35 -12.12
N TYR A 63 0.61 4.53 -12.50
CA TYR A 63 -0.29 3.84 -11.57
C TYR A 63 -0.55 2.43 -12.07
N TYR A 64 -0.30 1.45 -11.22
CA TYR A 64 -0.48 0.04 -11.55
C TYR A 64 -1.30 -0.65 -10.47
N VAL A 65 -2.10 -1.61 -10.89
CA VAL A 65 -2.64 -2.65 -10.04
C VAL A 65 -1.78 -3.91 -10.20
N PHE A 66 -1.39 -4.48 -9.09
CA PHE A 66 -0.54 -5.65 -8.99
C PHE A 66 -1.23 -6.74 -8.18
N ASN A 67 -1.24 -7.98 -8.66
CA ASN A 67 -1.67 -9.13 -7.87
C ASN A 67 -0.45 -9.74 -7.17
N LYS A 68 -0.22 -9.29 -5.93
CA LYS A 68 0.92 -9.73 -5.12
C LYS A 68 0.82 -11.23 -4.81
N PRO A 69 1.81 -12.05 -5.19
CA PRO A 69 1.87 -13.45 -4.80
C PRO A 69 2.26 -13.63 -3.34
N ARG A 70 2.08 -14.84 -2.81
CA ARG A 70 2.61 -15.27 -1.52
C ARG A 70 4.15 -15.31 -1.54
N GLY A 71 4.78 -15.10 -0.38
CA GLY A 71 6.24 -15.21 -0.27
C GLY A 71 7.01 -14.01 -0.82
N VAL A 72 6.35 -12.86 -0.97
CA VAL A 72 6.94 -11.62 -1.46
C VAL A 72 6.73 -10.50 -0.44
N ILE A 73 7.77 -9.74 -0.14
CA ILE A 73 7.74 -8.64 0.82
C ILE A 73 7.19 -7.38 0.16
N THR A 74 6.27 -6.71 0.83
CA THR A 74 5.78 -5.39 0.41
C THR A 74 6.77 -4.30 0.86
N ALA A 75 7.83 -4.15 0.10
CA ALA A 75 8.86 -3.13 0.28
C ALA A 75 9.44 -2.73 -1.07
N ALA A 76 10.14 -1.60 -1.12
CA ALA A 76 10.88 -1.16 -2.31
C ALA A 76 12.28 -1.78 -2.38
N LYS A 77 12.83 -2.24 -1.25
CA LYS A 77 14.12 -2.96 -1.14
C LYS A 77 14.12 -3.78 0.13
N ASP A 78 14.86 -4.88 0.14
CA ASP A 78 15.09 -5.71 1.31
C ASP A 78 16.58 -5.95 1.54
N ASP A 79 17.03 -5.80 2.78
CA ASP A 79 18.46 -5.92 3.12
C ASP A 79 18.91 -7.38 3.28
N ARG A 80 17.95 -8.34 3.24
CA ARG A 80 18.19 -9.78 3.35
C ARG A 80 18.04 -10.54 2.04
N ASN A 81 18.06 -9.84 0.91
CA ASN A 81 17.90 -10.38 -0.45
C ASN A 81 16.63 -11.23 -0.66
N ARG A 82 15.57 -11.00 0.12
CA ARG A 82 14.28 -11.63 -0.09
C ARG A 82 13.54 -10.88 -1.20
N ARG A 83 12.75 -11.62 -1.97
CA ARG A 83 11.98 -11.05 -3.08
C ARG A 83 11.00 -9.97 -2.59
N VAL A 84 11.03 -8.82 -3.24
CA VAL A 84 10.17 -7.67 -2.95
C VAL A 84 9.22 -7.37 -4.10
N VAL A 85 8.16 -6.60 -3.83
CA VAL A 85 7.15 -6.27 -4.85
C VAL A 85 7.71 -5.48 -6.03
N THR A 86 8.77 -4.68 -5.83
CA THR A 86 9.41 -3.91 -6.89
C THR A 86 10.19 -4.77 -7.88
N ASP A 87 10.59 -5.99 -7.52
CA ASP A 87 11.29 -6.92 -8.43
C ASP A 87 10.41 -7.36 -9.62
N TYR A 88 9.10 -7.17 -9.54
CA TYR A 88 8.16 -7.43 -10.63
C TYR A 88 8.03 -6.27 -11.62
N PHE A 89 8.60 -5.09 -11.30
CA PHE A 89 8.44 -3.85 -12.06
C PHE A 89 9.72 -3.44 -12.80
N THR A 90 10.58 -4.38 -13.14
CA THR A 90 11.87 -4.12 -13.82
C THR A 90 11.72 -3.50 -15.21
N ALA A 91 10.59 -3.74 -15.90
CA ALA A 91 10.27 -3.13 -17.19
C ALA A 91 9.71 -1.71 -17.09
N VAL A 92 9.36 -1.24 -15.88
CA VAL A 92 8.85 0.12 -15.63
C VAL A 92 10.04 1.05 -15.37
N LYS A 93 10.14 2.12 -16.16
CA LYS A 93 11.24 3.09 -16.06
C LYS A 93 11.14 3.95 -14.80
N GLU A 94 9.91 4.34 -14.48
CA GLU A 94 9.62 5.20 -13.34
C GLU A 94 9.81 4.44 -12.02
N ARG A 95 10.24 5.15 -10.99
CA ARG A 95 10.49 4.58 -9.68
C ARG A 95 9.19 4.36 -8.89
N VAL A 96 8.52 3.22 -9.08
CA VAL A 96 7.29 2.87 -8.36
C VAL A 96 7.56 2.30 -6.97
N TYR A 97 6.56 2.47 -6.08
CA TYR A 97 6.54 1.90 -4.72
C TYR A 97 5.11 1.51 -4.33
N PRO A 98 4.95 0.60 -3.35
CA PRO A 98 3.64 0.11 -2.96
C PRO A 98 2.85 1.15 -2.15
N VAL A 99 1.53 1.19 -2.39
CA VAL A 99 0.54 1.94 -1.60
C VAL A 99 0.00 1.04 -0.50
N GLY A 100 0.51 1.25 0.71
CA GLY A 100 0.25 0.37 1.84
C GLY A 100 1.01 -0.94 1.75
N ARG A 101 0.56 -1.91 2.53
CA ARG A 101 1.25 -3.20 2.66
C ARG A 101 0.27 -4.36 2.64
N LEU A 102 0.77 -5.50 2.15
CA LEU A 102 0.27 -6.85 2.41
C LEU A 102 1.38 -7.65 3.09
N ASP A 103 1.02 -8.52 4.01
CA ASP A 103 1.98 -9.38 4.69
C ASP A 103 2.65 -10.35 3.73
N TYR A 104 3.75 -10.96 4.16
CA TYR A 104 4.54 -11.91 3.36
C TYR A 104 3.69 -13.08 2.82
N ASP A 105 2.78 -13.59 3.64
CA ASP A 105 1.89 -14.70 3.33
C ASP A 105 0.51 -14.26 2.78
N THR A 106 0.21 -12.95 2.77
CA THR A 106 -1.02 -12.39 2.22
C THR A 106 -0.87 -12.11 0.72
N THR A 107 -1.87 -12.47 -0.06
CA THR A 107 -1.90 -12.30 -1.51
C THR A 107 -2.90 -11.25 -1.96
N GLY A 108 -2.93 -10.94 -3.25
CA GLY A 108 -3.98 -10.15 -3.89
C GLY A 108 -3.57 -8.73 -4.22
N ILE A 109 -4.58 -7.88 -4.40
CA ILE A 109 -4.43 -6.56 -4.99
C ILE A 109 -3.57 -5.61 -4.17
N LEU A 110 -2.57 -5.02 -4.82
CA LEU A 110 -1.71 -3.98 -4.31
C LEU A 110 -1.55 -2.89 -5.39
N ILE A 111 -1.65 -1.63 -4.98
CA ILE A 111 -1.42 -0.50 -5.89
C ILE A 111 0.06 -0.14 -5.84
N MET A 112 0.66 0.08 -7.01
CA MET A 112 2.04 0.56 -7.17
C MET A 112 2.02 1.88 -7.93
N THR A 113 2.74 2.90 -7.44
CA THR A 113 2.77 4.23 -8.07
C THR A 113 4.02 5.00 -7.66
N ASN A 114 4.35 6.07 -8.38
CA ASN A 114 5.29 7.11 -7.98
C ASN A 114 4.58 8.40 -7.52
N ASP A 115 3.23 8.43 -7.48
CA ASP A 115 2.45 9.56 -6.97
C ASP A 115 2.29 9.51 -5.44
N GLY A 116 3.20 10.17 -4.72
CA GLY A 116 3.18 10.20 -3.25
C GLY A 116 1.97 10.93 -2.65
N THR A 117 1.33 11.81 -3.39
CA THR A 117 0.12 12.50 -2.93
C THR A 117 -1.06 11.54 -2.91
N LEU A 118 -1.31 10.87 -4.03
CA LEU A 118 -2.36 9.85 -4.10
C LEU A 118 -2.07 8.68 -3.14
N ALA A 119 -0.82 8.21 -3.07
CA ALA A 119 -0.44 7.13 -2.14
C ALA A 119 -0.78 7.49 -0.69
N ASN A 120 -0.48 8.73 -0.25
CA ASN A 120 -0.84 9.19 1.08
C ASN A 120 -2.35 9.24 1.31
N GLN A 121 -3.12 9.77 0.36
CA GLN A 121 -4.58 9.81 0.44
C GLN A 121 -5.17 8.41 0.58
N LEU A 122 -4.72 7.45 -0.22
CA LEU A 122 -5.21 6.07 -0.19
C LEU A 122 -4.88 5.32 1.10
N MET A 123 -3.75 5.65 1.74
CA MET A 123 -3.30 4.97 2.96
C MET A 123 -3.84 5.60 4.24
N HIS A 124 -4.11 6.91 4.22
CA HIS A 124 -4.44 7.63 5.45
C HIS A 124 -5.87 7.29 5.92
N PRO A 125 -6.06 6.88 7.19
CA PRO A 125 -7.35 6.40 7.71
C PRO A 125 -8.51 7.39 7.54
N ARG A 126 -8.24 8.71 7.57
CA ARG A 126 -9.27 9.75 7.43
C ARG A 126 -10.08 9.67 6.13
N TYR A 127 -9.49 9.11 5.07
CA TYR A 127 -10.17 8.99 3.78
C TYR A 127 -11.00 7.70 3.65
N GLY A 128 -10.89 6.78 4.59
CA GLY A 128 -11.78 5.64 4.72
C GLY A 128 -11.84 4.68 3.52
N VAL A 129 -10.78 4.61 2.70
CA VAL A 129 -10.78 3.76 1.51
C VAL A 129 -10.94 2.29 1.90
N ASN A 130 -12.04 1.67 1.44
CA ASN A 130 -12.37 0.30 1.73
C ASN A 130 -11.35 -0.69 1.15
N LYS A 131 -11.06 -1.73 1.93
CA LYS A 131 -10.20 -2.85 1.54
C LYS A 131 -10.96 -4.14 1.85
N THR A 132 -11.26 -4.91 0.81
CA THR A 132 -11.99 -6.18 0.98
C THR A 132 -11.03 -7.35 0.89
N TYR A 133 -11.17 -8.24 1.85
CA TYR A 133 -10.37 -9.45 1.98
C TYR A 133 -11.27 -10.68 1.94
N VAL A 134 -10.73 -11.74 1.40
CA VAL A 134 -11.28 -13.10 1.53
C VAL A 134 -10.29 -13.91 2.37
N ALA A 135 -10.76 -14.45 3.47
CA ALA A 135 -9.98 -15.25 4.41
C ALA A 135 -10.52 -16.68 4.49
N LYS A 136 -9.65 -17.67 4.31
CA LYS A 136 -9.94 -19.05 4.75
C LYS A 136 -9.56 -19.14 6.21
N VAL A 137 -10.50 -19.54 7.07
CA VAL A 137 -10.33 -19.59 8.53
C VAL A 137 -10.60 -20.99 9.06
N LEU A 138 -10.08 -21.32 10.24
CA LEU A 138 -10.42 -22.53 10.99
C LEU A 138 -11.79 -22.34 11.66
N GLY A 139 -12.60 -23.37 11.64
CA GLY A 139 -13.96 -23.36 12.17
C GLY A 139 -14.93 -22.56 11.28
N VAL A 140 -16.19 -22.55 11.67
CA VAL A 140 -17.27 -21.81 11.00
C VAL A 140 -17.80 -20.75 11.96
N PRO A 141 -17.60 -19.44 11.68
CA PRO A 141 -18.06 -18.37 12.55
C PRO A 141 -19.58 -18.39 12.72
N THR A 142 -20.04 -18.32 13.96
CA THR A 142 -21.46 -18.16 14.31
C THR A 142 -21.94 -16.72 14.01
N ASN A 143 -23.26 -16.52 13.94
CA ASN A 143 -23.81 -15.18 13.79
C ASN A 143 -23.39 -14.23 14.92
N ALA A 144 -23.32 -14.72 16.16
CA ALA A 144 -22.87 -13.90 17.30
C ALA A 144 -21.42 -13.43 17.15
N GLU A 145 -20.51 -14.26 16.65
CA GLU A 145 -19.12 -13.91 16.40
C GLU A 145 -18.99 -12.93 15.23
N LEU A 146 -19.79 -13.10 14.18
CA LEU A 146 -19.86 -12.13 13.07
C LEU A 146 -20.37 -10.76 13.56
N GLU A 147 -21.37 -10.73 14.45
CA GLU A 147 -21.85 -9.47 15.04
C GLU A 147 -20.78 -8.81 15.90
N ARG A 148 -19.99 -9.54 16.65
CA ARG A 148 -18.85 -8.98 17.38
C ARG A 148 -17.86 -8.29 16.43
N LEU A 149 -17.56 -8.89 15.27
CA LEU A 149 -16.68 -8.27 14.25
C LEU A 149 -17.30 -6.99 13.65
N ARG A 150 -18.62 -6.94 13.48
CA ARG A 150 -19.35 -5.76 12.96
C ARG A 150 -19.39 -4.62 13.98
N HIS A 151 -19.65 -4.93 15.23
CA HIS A 151 -19.72 -3.93 16.31
C HIS A 151 -18.34 -3.48 16.79
N GLY A 152 -17.33 -4.33 16.62
CA GLY A 152 -15.93 -4.07 16.90
C GLY A 152 -15.30 -4.99 17.93
N VAL A 153 -14.09 -5.45 17.61
CA VAL A 153 -13.26 -6.27 18.48
C VAL A 153 -11.96 -5.54 18.84
N ARG A 154 -11.50 -5.74 20.06
CA ARG A 154 -10.25 -5.15 20.54
C ARG A 154 -9.09 -6.01 20.01
N ILE A 155 -8.20 -5.40 19.25
CA ILE A 155 -7.00 -6.05 18.68
C ILE A 155 -5.70 -5.37 19.12
N ASP A 156 -5.79 -4.16 19.66
CA ASP A 156 -4.69 -3.36 20.22
C ASP A 156 -5.28 -2.34 21.23
N ASP A 157 -4.44 -1.44 21.74
CA ASP A 157 -4.82 -0.43 22.73
C ASP A 157 -5.66 0.74 22.16
N ARG A 158 -5.93 0.73 20.86
CA ARG A 158 -6.78 1.72 20.20
C ARG A 158 -8.27 1.36 20.37
N HIS A 159 -9.12 2.15 19.71
CA HIS A 159 -10.55 1.87 19.61
C HIS A 159 -10.80 0.48 18.97
N PRO A 160 -11.91 -0.19 19.31
CA PRO A 160 -12.25 -1.50 18.71
C PRO A 160 -12.31 -1.41 17.19
N ALA A 161 -11.69 -2.40 16.53
CA ALA A 161 -11.67 -2.51 15.08
C ALA A 161 -13.00 -3.08 14.58
N LYS A 162 -13.63 -2.42 13.61
CA LYS A 162 -14.91 -2.82 13.01
C LYS A 162 -14.71 -3.28 11.57
N ALA A 163 -15.56 -4.22 11.12
CA ALA A 163 -15.58 -4.66 9.74
C ALA A 163 -16.99 -4.97 9.26
N ARG A 164 -17.23 -4.83 7.95
CA ARG A 164 -18.35 -5.52 7.32
C ARG A 164 -17.88 -6.94 7.02
N VAL A 165 -18.62 -7.93 7.48
CA VAL A 165 -18.22 -9.34 7.39
C VAL A 165 -19.39 -10.25 7.12
N HIS A 166 -19.17 -11.29 6.28
CA HIS A 166 -20.10 -12.37 6.03
C HIS A 166 -19.34 -13.64 5.64
N VAL A 167 -19.93 -14.79 5.91
CA VAL A 167 -19.46 -16.09 5.42
C VAL A 167 -19.84 -16.22 3.95
N VAL A 168 -18.86 -16.50 3.10
CA VAL A 168 -19.05 -16.71 1.65
C VAL A 168 -19.36 -18.17 1.37
N ASN A 169 -18.63 -19.07 2.05
CA ASN A 169 -18.76 -20.51 1.92
C ASN A 169 -18.18 -21.20 3.16
N TYR A 170 -18.57 -22.43 3.43
CA TYR A 170 -17.96 -23.26 4.48
C TYR A 170 -17.90 -24.72 4.05
N ASP A 171 -16.94 -25.43 4.61
CA ASP A 171 -16.74 -26.86 4.41
C ASP A 171 -16.85 -27.52 5.80
N PRO A 172 -17.98 -28.18 6.10
CA PRO A 172 -18.21 -28.79 7.40
C PRO A 172 -17.27 -29.97 7.67
N ASP A 173 -16.87 -30.71 6.65
CA ASP A 173 -16.00 -31.88 6.79
C ASP A 173 -14.55 -31.48 7.16
N GLN A 174 -14.08 -30.38 6.59
CA GLN A 174 -12.75 -29.83 6.87
C GLN A 174 -12.73 -28.81 8.02
N GLN A 175 -13.87 -28.49 8.60
CA GLN A 175 -14.03 -27.44 9.61
C GLN A 175 -13.37 -26.11 9.22
N HIS A 176 -13.60 -25.67 7.99
CA HIS A 176 -13.09 -24.42 7.47
C HIS A 176 -14.25 -23.57 6.92
N ALA A 177 -14.11 -22.25 7.07
CA ALA A 177 -14.98 -21.30 6.40
C ALA A 177 -14.18 -20.33 5.55
N VAL A 178 -14.84 -19.79 4.52
CA VAL A 178 -14.37 -18.67 3.72
C VAL A 178 -15.17 -17.45 4.09
N VAL A 179 -14.51 -16.44 4.62
CA VAL A 179 -15.11 -15.21 5.15
C VAL A 179 -14.69 -14.03 4.29
N SER A 180 -15.65 -13.22 3.85
CA SER A 180 -15.38 -11.92 3.24
C SER A 180 -15.43 -10.85 4.31
N MET A 181 -14.38 -10.01 4.37
CA MET A 181 -14.25 -8.93 5.35
C MET A 181 -13.79 -7.64 4.69
N THR A 182 -14.55 -6.55 4.90
CA THR A 182 -14.20 -5.21 4.42
C THR A 182 -13.88 -4.30 5.60
N ILE A 183 -12.69 -3.69 5.56
CA ILE A 183 -12.20 -2.70 6.51
C ILE A 183 -11.84 -1.40 5.79
N HIS A 184 -11.81 -0.26 6.50
CA HIS A 184 -11.43 1.05 5.94
C HIS A 184 -10.10 1.59 6.50
N GLU A 185 -9.55 0.95 7.50
CA GLU A 185 -8.23 1.24 8.09
C GLU A 185 -7.23 0.12 7.77
N GLY A 186 -6.01 0.21 8.30
CA GLY A 186 -4.98 -0.81 8.09
C GLY A 186 -4.01 -0.86 9.27
N ARG A 187 -4.38 -1.57 10.35
CA ARG A 187 -3.50 -1.84 11.48
C ARG A 187 -2.63 -3.08 11.20
N TYR A 188 -1.59 -3.24 11.99
CA TYR A 188 -0.73 -4.42 11.89
C TYR A 188 -1.52 -5.72 12.02
N HIS A 189 -1.48 -6.56 10.98
CA HIS A 189 -2.19 -7.84 10.87
C HIS A 189 -3.70 -7.76 11.18
N GLN A 190 -4.36 -6.64 10.91
CA GLN A 190 -5.70 -6.34 11.41
C GLN A 190 -6.72 -7.44 11.16
N VAL A 191 -6.88 -7.89 9.91
CA VAL A 191 -7.87 -8.92 9.55
C VAL A 191 -7.58 -10.24 10.27
N LYS A 192 -6.31 -10.65 10.35
CA LYS A 192 -5.91 -11.87 11.07
C LYS A 192 -6.24 -11.78 12.55
N ARG A 193 -5.86 -10.68 13.21
CA ARG A 193 -6.10 -10.45 14.63
C ARG A 193 -7.58 -10.31 14.97
N MET A 194 -8.38 -9.71 14.08
CA MET A 194 -9.83 -9.60 14.27
C MET A 194 -10.49 -10.97 14.24
N LEU A 195 -10.16 -11.81 13.27
CA LEU A 195 -10.71 -13.16 13.14
C LEU A 195 -10.22 -14.09 14.28
N GLU A 196 -8.97 -13.98 14.67
CA GLU A 196 -8.41 -14.69 15.82
C GLU A 196 -9.09 -14.30 17.15
N ALA A 197 -9.42 -13.01 17.33
CA ALA A 197 -10.12 -12.50 18.54
C ALA A 197 -11.54 -13.05 18.71
N VAL A 198 -12.12 -13.65 17.66
CA VAL A 198 -13.40 -14.36 17.73
C VAL A 198 -13.25 -15.88 17.62
N GLY A 199 -11.99 -16.41 17.67
CA GLY A 199 -11.73 -17.84 17.71
C GLY A 199 -11.50 -18.51 16.34
N HIS A 200 -11.34 -17.71 15.26
CA HIS A 200 -11.17 -18.23 13.89
C HIS A 200 -9.84 -17.84 13.26
N PRO A 201 -8.72 -18.51 13.58
CA PRO A 201 -7.42 -18.21 12.99
C PRO A 201 -7.41 -18.30 11.47
N VAL A 202 -6.72 -17.37 10.83
CA VAL A 202 -6.63 -17.27 9.36
C VAL A 202 -5.59 -18.24 8.80
N VAL A 203 -6.00 -19.11 7.90
CA VAL A 203 -5.13 -20.06 7.17
C VAL A 203 -4.59 -19.44 5.88
N LYS A 204 -5.45 -18.73 5.13
CA LYS A 204 -5.08 -18.01 3.90
C LYS A 204 -5.79 -16.67 3.88
N LEU A 205 -5.10 -15.63 3.43
CA LEU A 205 -5.64 -14.28 3.31
C LEU A 205 -5.34 -13.70 1.93
N ARG A 206 -6.36 -13.18 1.27
CA ARG A 206 -6.26 -12.50 -0.01
C ARG A 206 -7.02 -11.18 0.02
N ARG A 207 -6.39 -10.10 -0.39
CA ARG A 207 -7.10 -8.84 -0.64
C ARG A 207 -7.67 -8.86 -2.06
N THR A 208 -8.98 -8.90 -2.18
CA THR A 208 -9.70 -8.99 -3.47
C THR A 208 -10.11 -7.65 -4.02
N ALA A 209 -10.24 -6.61 -3.17
CA ALA A 209 -10.53 -5.27 -3.62
C ALA A 209 -9.80 -4.19 -2.80
N TYR A 210 -9.49 -3.08 -3.47
CA TYR A 210 -8.96 -1.85 -2.89
C TYR A 210 -9.73 -0.65 -3.47
N GLY A 211 -10.64 -0.06 -2.69
CA GLY A 211 -11.61 0.89 -3.21
C GLY A 211 -12.41 0.28 -4.37
N PRO A 212 -12.44 0.92 -5.55
CA PRO A 212 -13.14 0.40 -6.71
C PRO A 212 -12.35 -0.65 -7.50
N LEU A 213 -11.09 -0.91 -7.15
CA LEU A 213 -10.21 -1.81 -7.90
C LEU A 213 -10.36 -3.25 -7.42
N THR A 214 -10.30 -4.18 -8.38
CA THR A 214 -10.22 -5.62 -8.14
C THR A 214 -9.02 -6.22 -8.87
N ASP A 215 -8.63 -7.44 -8.49
CA ASP A 215 -7.56 -8.19 -9.17
C ASP A 215 -8.09 -9.05 -10.33
N GLN A 216 -9.30 -8.79 -10.79
CA GLN A 216 -9.93 -9.53 -11.88
C GLN A 216 -9.06 -9.54 -13.14
N GLY A 217 -8.79 -10.73 -13.67
CA GLY A 217 -7.98 -10.93 -14.87
C GLY A 217 -6.46 -10.86 -14.65
N LEU A 218 -5.97 -10.69 -13.41
CA LEU A 218 -4.55 -10.70 -13.09
C LEU A 218 -4.16 -12.00 -12.39
N ALA A 219 -3.26 -12.77 -12.98
CA ALA A 219 -2.62 -13.89 -12.31
C ALA A 219 -1.65 -13.40 -11.21
N PRO A 220 -1.35 -14.23 -10.19
CA PRO A 220 -0.35 -13.88 -9.18
C PRO A 220 0.99 -13.49 -9.79
N GLY A 221 1.55 -12.35 -9.38
CA GLY A 221 2.79 -11.79 -9.92
C GLY A 221 2.60 -10.91 -11.16
N GLN A 222 1.41 -10.82 -11.70
CA GLN A 222 1.13 -9.93 -12.82
C GLN A 222 0.68 -8.54 -12.33
N TYR A 223 0.97 -7.54 -13.16
CA TYR A 223 0.49 -6.17 -13.00
C TYR A 223 0.03 -5.59 -14.34
N ARG A 224 -0.81 -4.57 -14.28
CA ARG A 224 -1.20 -3.74 -15.41
C ARG A 224 -1.34 -2.29 -14.99
N PRO A 225 -1.22 -1.34 -15.93
CA PRO A 225 -1.57 0.04 -15.65
C PRO A 225 -3.06 0.17 -15.28
N LEU A 226 -3.38 1.16 -14.45
CA LEU A 226 -4.77 1.56 -14.22
C LEU A 226 -5.31 2.25 -15.47
N THR A 227 -6.56 1.94 -15.81
CA THR A 227 -7.29 2.72 -16.80
C THR A 227 -7.61 4.12 -16.26
N HIS A 228 -7.87 5.08 -17.15
CA HIS A 228 -8.26 6.43 -16.73
C HIS A 228 -9.50 6.42 -15.82
N ARG A 229 -10.50 5.58 -16.14
CA ARG A 229 -11.74 5.43 -15.36
C ARG A 229 -11.44 4.88 -13.94
N GLU A 230 -10.59 3.88 -13.81
CA GLU A 230 -10.16 3.32 -12.52
C GLU A 230 -9.43 4.37 -11.69
N LEU A 231 -8.51 5.12 -12.29
CA LEU A 231 -7.77 6.17 -11.60
C LEU A 231 -8.69 7.28 -11.09
N GLN A 232 -9.66 7.72 -11.90
CA GLN A 232 -10.64 8.72 -11.47
C GLN A 232 -11.54 8.21 -10.35
N ALA A 233 -12.02 6.96 -10.45
CA ALA A 233 -12.82 6.33 -9.40
C ALA A 233 -12.01 6.19 -8.10
N LEU A 234 -10.73 5.82 -8.19
CA LEU A 234 -9.84 5.71 -7.04
C LEU A 234 -9.60 7.07 -6.35
N LYS A 235 -9.36 8.14 -7.13
CA LYS A 235 -9.21 9.51 -6.62
C LYS A 235 -10.48 9.99 -5.92
N LYS A 236 -11.66 9.72 -6.49
CA LYS A 236 -12.96 10.09 -5.89
C LYS A 236 -13.19 9.41 -4.54
N ASN A 237 -12.71 8.18 -4.36
CA ASN A 237 -12.81 7.43 -3.08
C ASN A 237 -11.77 7.88 -2.02
N ALA A 238 -10.83 8.75 -2.39
CA ALA A 238 -9.76 9.24 -1.52
C ALA A 238 -9.98 10.72 -1.10
N HIS A 239 -11.23 11.20 -1.17
CA HIS A 239 -11.64 12.56 -0.75
C HIS A 239 -12.58 12.53 0.43
#